data_c278697ce90928b316f7fdba9b1b5a32
#
_entry.id   c278697ce90928b316f7fdba9b1b5a32
#
_cell.length_a   1.000
_cell.length_b   1.000
_cell.length_c   1.000
_cell.angle_alpha   90.00
_cell.angle_beta   90.00
_cell.angle_gamma   90.00
#
_symmetry.space_group_name_H-M   'P 1'
#
loop_
_entity.id
_entity.type
_entity.pdbx_description
1 polymer ?
#
loop_
_entity_poly.entity_id
_entity_poly.type
_entity_poly.pdbx_seq_one_letter_code
_entity_poly.pdbx_strand_id
1 'polypeptide(L)'
;QTRSRAQDAIREERVRVNGQLVTKNSFQVSETDHIEVIEKEDDFVSRAGAKLNGVLDDFGISLHERVVLDVGASTGGFTDVCLRRGASLVYALDVGHDQLHERLRSDPRCVNMEGRNARALRADWFPRPISFICMDVSFISCRTLLSVIAKELPKTEAVILIKPQFEAGREYLNKHGILKDDNVIIRVLREVCEEAARLGWSVRHLRRSPLPGRDGNREFLMHLCGEDKQRTYDFRALLSER
;
A
#
# COMPACT_ATOMS: atom_id res chain seq x y z
N GLN A 1 0.44 -16.80 10.59
CA GLN A 1 0.02 -16.33 9.24
C GLN A 1 -1.45 -15.91 9.28
N THR A 2 -1.83 -14.86 8.53
CA THR A 2 -3.23 -14.44 8.46
C THR A 2 -4.05 -15.39 7.57
N ARG A 3 -5.37 -15.49 7.83
CA ARG A 3 -6.29 -16.29 7.01
C ARG A 3 -6.20 -15.93 5.51
N SER A 4 -6.01 -14.66 5.19
CA SER A 4 -5.86 -14.18 3.81
C SER A 4 -4.61 -14.74 3.14
N ARG A 5 -3.46 -14.75 3.82
CA ARG A 5 -2.21 -15.34 3.29
C ARG A 5 -2.33 -16.85 3.06
N ALA A 6 -2.98 -17.56 3.99
CA ALA A 6 -3.22 -18.99 3.82
C ALA A 6 -4.09 -19.27 2.57
N GLN A 7 -5.15 -18.48 2.35
CA GLN A 7 -6.00 -18.60 1.17
C GLN A 7 -5.26 -18.29 -0.13
N ASP A 8 -4.39 -17.29 -0.14
CA ASP A 8 -3.56 -16.95 -1.31
C ASP A 8 -2.55 -18.07 -1.60
N ALA A 9 -1.87 -18.59 -0.56
CA ALA A 9 -0.95 -19.71 -0.72
C ALA A 9 -1.63 -20.98 -1.27
N ILE A 10 -2.85 -21.28 -0.84
CA ILE A 10 -3.65 -22.41 -1.37
C ILE A 10 -4.01 -22.16 -2.84
N ARG A 11 -4.46 -20.95 -3.19
CA ARG A 11 -4.82 -20.59 -4.58
C ARG A 11 -3.62 -20.66 -5.52
N GLU A 12 -2.43 -20.36 -5.00
CA GLU A 12 -1.16 -20.42 -5.74
C GLU A 12 -0.52 -21.83 -5.70
N GLU A 13 -1.25 -22.82 -5.23
CA GLU A 13 -0.79 -24.22 -5.15
C GLU A 13 0.50 -24.43 -4.34
N ARG A 14 0.69 -23.61 -3.30
CA ARG A 14 1.89 -23.62 -2.45
C ARG A 14 1.72 -24.33 -1.12
N VAL A 15 0.56 -24.90 -0.84
CA VAL A 15 0.27 -25.57 0.41
C VAL A 15 0.23 -27.08 0.21
N ARG A 16 1.00 -27.82 1.01
CA ARG A 16 0.94 -29.26 1.08
C ARG A 16 0.54 -29.69 2.49
N VAL A 17 -0.29 -30.72 2.57
CA VAL A 17 -0.63 -31.38 3.83
C VAL A 17 -0.23 -32.84 3.70
N ASN A 18 0.66 -33.30 4.55
CA ASN A 18 1.27 -34.64 4.48
C ASN A 18 1.83 -34.96 3.07
N GLY A 19 2.46 -33.97 2.42
CA GLY A 19 3.02 -34.07 1.10
C GLY A 19 2.00 -33.91 -0.06
N GLN A 20 0.68 -33.93 0.20
CA GLN A 20 -0.35 -33.73 -0.81
C GLN A 20 -0.66 -32.26 -1.04
N LEU A 21 -0.75 -31.86 -2.33
CA LEU A 21 -1.11 -30.49 -2.70
C LEU A 21 -2.56 -30.19 -2.32
N VAL A 22 -2.76 -29.06 -1.63
CA VAL A 22 -4.08 -28.57 -1.24
C VAL A 22 -4.48 -27.38 -2.12
N THR A 23 -5.63 -27.51 -2.81
CA THR A 23 -6.18 -26.50 -3.74
C THR A 23 -7.50 -25.90 -3.27
N LYS A 24 -8.04 -26.35 -2.13
CA LYS A 24 -9.34 -25.89 -1.59
C LYS A 24 -9.17 -25.31 -0.21
N ASN A 25 -9.69 -24.09 0.00
CA ASN A 25 -9.69 -23.41 1.31
C ASN A 25 -10.50 -24.16 2.40
N SER A 26 -11.39 -25.05 2.00
CA SER A 26 -12.20 -25.87 2.88
C SER A 26 -11.58 -27.23 3.21
N PHE A 27 -10.33 -27.48 2.82
CA PHE A 27 -9.62 -28.69 3.18
C PHE A 27 -9.52 -28.79 4.70
N GLN A 28 -9.95 -29.93 5.26
CA GLN A 28 -9.92 -30.17 6.72
C GLN A 28 -8.55 -30.73 7.10
N VAL A 29 -7.98 -30.16 8.13
CA VAL A 29 -6.71 -30.61 8.72
C VAL A 29 -6.90 -31.02 10.16
N SER A 30 -6.15 -32.00 10.62
CA SER A 30 -6.05 -32.44 12.01
C SER A 30 -4.82 -31.84 12.70
N GLU A 31 -4.79 -31.91 14.02
CA GLU A 31 -3.62 -31.43 14.81
C GLU A 31 -2.33 -32.20 14.53
N THR A 32 -2.44 -33.40 13.97
CA THR A 32 -1.32 -34.29 13.65
C THR A 32 -0.80 -34.12 12.22
N ASP A 33 -1.51 -33.33 11.37
CA ASP A 33 -1.11 -33.16 9.99
C ASP A 33 0.12 -32.26 9.86
N HIS A 34 1.06 -32.66 9.01
CA HIS A 34 2.21 -31.85 8.65
C HIS A 34 1.84 -30.89 7.52
N ILE A 35 1.84 -29.58 7.81
CA ILE A 35 1.52 -28.54 6.85
C ILE A 35 2.81 -27.87 6.37
N GLU A 36 3.05 -27.96 5.06
CA GLU A 36 4.15 -27.27 4.39
C GLU A 36 3.60 -26.12 3.54
N VAL A 37 4.20 -24.93 3.66
CA VAL A 37 3.93 -23.78 2.80
C VAL A 37 5.22 -23.46 2.05
N ILE A 38 5.18 -23.60 0.71
CA ILE A 38 6.33 -23.26 -0.14
C ILE A 38 6.40 -21.72 -0.18
N GLU A 39 7.46 -21.15 0.41
CA GLU A 39 7.74 -19.73 0.35
C GLU A 39 8.34 -19.37 -1.02
N LYS A 40 7.92 -18.25 -1.59
CA LYS A 40 8.58 -17.65 -2.75
C LYS A 40 9.57 -16.61 -2.25
N GLU A 41 10.70 -16.44 -2.96
CA GLU A 41 11.69 -15.40 -2.65
C GLU A 41 11.05 -13.99 -2.65
N ASP A 42 9.99 -13.78 -3.44
CA ASP A 42 9.24 -12.53 -3.54
C ASP A 42 8.03 -12.43 -2.58
N ASP A 43 7.88 -13.35 -1.62
CA ASP A 43 6.79 -13.29 -0.66
C ASP A 43 7.00 -12.13 0.33
N PHE A 44 6.35 -11.00 0.05
CA PHE A 44 6.27 -9.90 1.02
C PHE A 44 5.42 -10.29 2.21
N VAL A 45 5.61 -9.62 3.36
CA VAL A 45 4.82 -9.89 4.58
C VAL A 45 3.32 -9.70 4.37
N SER A 46 2.90 -8.99 3.32
CA SER A 46 1.50 -8.91 2.87
C SER A 46 1.39 -8.65 1.37
N ARG A 47 0.18 -8.91 0.80
CA ARG A 47 -0.15 -8.62 -0.60
C ARG A 47 0.05 -7.15 -1.00
N ALA A 48 -0.05 -6.23 -0.03
CA ALA A 48 0.19 -4.82 -0.27
C ALA A 48 1.59 -4.57 -0.84
N GLY A 49 2.60 -5.31 -0.38
CA GLY A 49 3.97 -5.20 -0.91
C GLY A 49 4.04 -5.38 -2.42
N ALA A 50 3.36 -6.37 -2.97
CA ALA A 50 3.36 -6.59 -4.42
C ALA A 50 2.77 -5.40 -5.22
N LYS A 51 1.85 -4.62 -4.63
CA LYS A 51 1.31 -3.41 -5.29
C LYS A 51 2.39 -2.34 -5.44
N LEU A 52 3.10 -2.01 -4.36
CA LEU A 52 4.18 -1.03 -4.40
C LEU A 52 5.33 -1.52 -5.27
N ASN A 53 5.80 -2.76 -5.04
CA ASN A 53 6.92 -3.32 -5.80
C ASN A 53 6.68 -3.32 -7.31
N GLY A 54 5.45 -3.59 -7.73
CA GLY A 54 5.07 -3.67 -9.14
C GLY A 54 5.05 -2.32 -9.89
N VAL A 55 5.27 -1.19 -9.21
CA VAL A 55 5.31 0.13 -9.86
C VAL A 55 6.63 0.88 -9.69
N LEU A 56 7.49 0.48 -8.75
CA LEU A 56 8.72 1.23 -8.46
C LEU A 56 9.64 1.33 -9.67
N ASP A 57 9.85 0.23 -10.39
CA ASP A 57 10.71 0.20 -11.57
C ASP A 57 10.08 1.00 -12.73
N ASP A 58 8.78 0.84 -12.97
CA ASP A 58 8.03 1.56 -14.01
C ASP A 58 8.00 3.08 -13.74
N PHE A 59 7.99 3.48 -12.48
CA PHE A 59 8.03 4.89 -12.08
C PHE A 59 9.46 5.46 -12.01
N GLY A 60 10.48 4.62 -12.17
CA GLY A 60 11.88 4.99 -12.08
C GLY A 60 12.30 5.40 -10.67
N ILE A 61 11.70 4.79 -9.64
CA ILE A 61 11.94 5.13 -8.23
C ILE A 61 12.98 4.18 -7.64
N SER A 62 14.10 4.74 -7.18
CA SER A 62 15.06 4.02 -6.34
C SER A 62 14.84 4.36 -4.88
N LEU A 63 14.78 3.32 -4.03
CA LEU A 63 14.68 3.46 -2.57
C LEU A 63 16.02 3.25 -1.86
N HIS A 64 17.10 2.97 -2.63
CA HIS A 64 18.43 2.75 -2.08
C HIS A 64 18.89 3.95 -1.24
N GLU A 65 19.36 3.67 -0.01
CA GLU A 65 19.81 4.66 0.99
C GLU A 65 18.74 5.69 1.43
N ARG A 66 17.50 5.56 1.01
CA ARG A 66 16.43 6.47 1.42
C ARG A 66 15.96 6.25 2.86
N VAL A 67 15.52 7.33 3.49
CA VAL A 67 14.74 7.31 4.74
C VAL A 67 13.28 7.41 4.35
N VAL A 68 12.51 6.37 4.65
CA VAL A 68 11.13 6.21 4.20
C VAL A 68 10.15 6.35 5.36
N LEU A 69 9.02 6.99 5.10
CA LEU A 69 7.82 6.95 5.95
C LEU A 69 6.76 6.09 5.26
N ASP A 70 6.38 4.99 5.91
CA ASP A 70 5.25 4.13 5.50
C ASP A 70 4.03 4.50 6.32
N VAL A 71 3.03 5.14 5.68
CA VAL A 71 1.80 5.60 6.33
C VAL A 71 0.69 4.57 6.12
N GLY A 72 0.24 3.97 7.21
CA GLY A 72 -0.68 2.83 7.19
C GLY A 72 0.06 1.51 7.01
N ALA A 73 1.15 1.32 7.75
CA ALA A 73 2.04 0.18 7.60
C ALA A 73 1.34 -1.17 7.82
N SER A 74 0.37 -1.25 8.75
CA SER A 74 -0.35 -2.48 9.10
C SER A 74 0.62 -3.64 9.34
N THR A 75 0.51 -4.76 8.60
CA THR A 75 1.45 -5.88 8.69
C THR A 75 2.85 -5.58 8.12
N GLY A 76 3.06 -4.43 7.46
CA GLY A 76 4.34 -3.98 6.95
C GLY A 76 4.61 -4.33 5.48
N GLY A 77 3.57 -4.47 4.65
CA GLY A 77 3.76 -4.84 3.24
C GLY A 77 4.62 -3.85 2.47
N PHE A 78 4.35 -2.55 2.60
CA PHE A 78 5.15 -1.50 1.96
C PHE A 78 6.51 -1.35 2.64
N THR A 79 6.56 -1.42 3.97
CA THR A 79 7.81 -1.43 4.75
C THR A 79 8.77 -2.52 4.26
N ASP A 80 8.29 -3.75 4.06
CA ASP A 80 9.09 -4.89 3.59
C ASP A 80 9.69 -4.64 2.20
N VAL A 81 8.90 -4.08 1.28
CA VAL A 81 9.39 -3.66 -0.04
C VAL A 81 10.48 -2.61 0.08
N CYS A 82 10.25 -1.57 0.89
CA CYS A 82 11.21 -0.48 1.05
C CYS A 82 12.55 -0.99 1.57
N LEU A 83 12.55 -1.87 2.58
CA LEU A 83 13.74 -2.47 3.15
C LEU A 83 14.48 -3.37 2.16
N ARG A 84 13.76 -4.21 1.39
CA ARG A 84 14.33 -5.07 0.35
C ARG A 84 14.89 -4.27 -0.82
N ARG A 85 14.31 -3.11 -1.14
CA ARG A 85 14.80 -2.18 -2.17
C ARG A 85 15.90 -1.24 -1.66
N GLY A 86 16.48 -1.52 -0.48
CA GLY A 86 17.68 -0.87 0.03
C GLY A 86 17.44 0.42 0.82
N ALA A 87 16.24 0.67 1.33
CA ALA A 87 16.00 1.79 2.22
C ALA A 87 16.90 1.69 3.46
N SER A 88 17.54 2.81 3.82
CA SER A 88 18.43 2.88 4.99
C SER A 88 17.68 2.93 6.32
N LEU A 89 16.42 3.40 6.27
CA LEU A 89 15.52 3.44 7.42
C LEU A 89 14.07 3.52 6.94
N VAL A 90 13.16 2.82 7.63
CA VAL A 90 11.73 2.92 7.40
C VAL A 90 11.03 3.20 8.73
N TYR A 91 10.28 4.28 8.79
CA TYR A 91 9.34 4.57 9.87
C TYR A 91 7.98 3.96 9.51
N ALA A 92 7.60 2.87 10.17
CA ALA A 92 6.34 2.14 9.93
C ALA A 92 5.23 2.71 10.82
N LEU A 93 4.48 3.68 10.29
CA LEU A 93 3.44 4.41 11.02
C LEU A 93 2.07 3.76 10.81
N ASP A 94 1.41 3.39 11.90
CA ASP A 94 0.04 2.88 11.89
C ASP A 94 -0.73 3.28 13.17
N VAL A 95 -2.04 3.44 13.04
CA VAL A 95 -2.93 3.70 14.19
C VAL A 95 -3.23 2.42 14.98
N GLY A 96 -3.11 1.25 14.36
CA GLY A 96 -3.28 -0.06 14.96
C GLY A 96 -2.14 -0.42 15.90
N HIS A 97 -2.30 -1.55 16.59
CA HIS A 97 -1.33 -2.09 17.52
C HIS A 97 -1.06 -3.57 17.18
N ASP A 98 0.15 -4.02 17.42
CA ASP A 98 0.57 -5.43 17.29
C ASP A 98 0.29 -6.06 15.91
N GLN A 99 0.31 -5.26 14.85
CA GLN A 99 0.07 -5.72 13.48
C GLN A 99 1.36 -5.96 12.70
N LEU A 100 2.41 -5.16 12.97
CA LEU A 100 3.67 -5.20 12.24
C LEU A 100 4.31 -6.58 12.38
N HIS A 101 4.66 -7.20 11.25
CA HIS A 101 5.22 -8.54 11.20
C HIS A 101 6.53 -8.60 12.00
N GLU A 102 6.74 -9.70 12.77
CA GLU A 102 7.88 -9.88 13.67
C GLU A 102 9.23 -9.68 12.97
N ARG A 103 9.39 -10.21 11.75
CA ARG A 103 10.60 -10.02 10.95
C ARG A 103 10.95 -8.56 10.72
N LEU A 104 9.96 -7.68 10.53
CA LEU A 104 10.15 -6.25 10.33
C LEU A 104 10.40 -5.54 11.66
N ARG A 105 9.70 -5.97 12.71
CA ARG A 105 9.89 -5.45 14.07
C ARG A 105 11.30 -5.70 14.58
N SER A 106 11.94 -6.77 14.12
CA SER A 106 13.31 -7.14 14.47
C SER A 106 14.38 -6.55 13.54
N ASP A 107 14.02 -5.93 12.41
CA ASP A 107 14.99 -5.30 11.51
C ASP A 107 15.44 -3.95 12.09
N PRO A 108 16.76 -3.74 12.33
CA PRO A 108 17.27 -2.49 12.91
C PRO A 108 17.02 -1.26 12.03
N ARG A 109 16.67 -1.44 10.77
CA ARG A 109 16.30 -0.38 9.83
C ARG A 109 14.80 -0.05 9.88
N CYS A 110 14.01 -0.74 10.68
CA CYS A 110 12.58 -0.51 10.82
C CYS A 110 12.26 0.09 12.19
N VAL A 111 11.69 1.27 12.20
CA VAL A 111 11.18 1.91 13.42
C VAL A 111 9.68 1.70 13.49
N ASN A 112 9.25 0.86 14.42
CA ASN A 112 7.83 0.63 14.68
C ASN A 112 7.20 1.88 15.32
N MET A 113 6.18 2.45 14.63
CA MET A 113 5.42 3.62 15.10
C MET A 113 3.91 3.28 15.18
N GLU A 114 3.58 2.06 15.60
CA GLU A 114 2.19 1.67 15.89
C GLU A 114 1.57 2.51 17.00
N GLY A 115 0.24 2.61 17.01
CA GLY A 115 -0.53 3.42 17.96
C GLY A 115 -0.49 4.92 17.68
N ARG A 116 0.05 5.35 16.54
CA ARG A 116 0.13 6.77 16.18
C ARG A 116 -0.82 7.12 15.05
N ASN A 117 -1.63 8.14 15.24
CA ASN A 117 -2.57 8.59 14.23
C ASN A 117 -1.87 9.53 13.23
N ALA A 118 -1.84 9.16 11.96
CA ALA A 118 -1.25 9.97 10.88
C ALA A 118 -1.88 11.37 10.73
N ARG A 119 -3.13 11.58 11.20
CA ARG A 119 -3.75 12.92 11.25
C ARG A 119 -3.01 13.89 12.17
N ALA A 120 -2.29 13.37 13.16
CA ALA A 120 -1.50 14.15 14.11
C ALA A 120 0.01 14.12 13.78
N LEU A 121 0.37 13.68 12.57
CA LEU A 121 1.75 13.61 12.11
C LEU A 121 2.44 14.97 12.27
N ARG A 122 3.69 14.93 12.76
CA ARG A 122 4.56 16.08 12.94
C ARG A 122 5.97 15.74 12.46
N ALA A 123 6.64 16.72 11.86
CA ALA A 123 8.01 16.55 11.38
C ALA A 123 9.00 16.18 12.51
N ASP A 124 8.77 16.67 13.72
CA ASP A 124 9.61 16.39 14.89
C ASP A 124 9.53 14.95 15.42
N TRP A 125 8.64 14.13 14.89
CA TRP A 125 8.60 12.69 15.19
C TRP A 125 9.77 11.92 14.58
N PHE A 126 10.43 12.51 13.57
CA PHE A 126 11.44 11.83 12.75
C PHE A 126 12.84 12.42 13.00
N PRO A 127 13.69 11.73 13.78
CA PRO A 127 15.08 12.17 14.02
C PRO A 127 15.91 12.26 12.73
N ARG A 128 15.59 11.44 11.70
CA ARG A 128 16.21 11.53 10.39
C ARG A 128 15.21 12.09 9.37
N PRO A 129 15.63 13.03 8.48
CA PRO A 129 14.76 13.62 7.47
C PRO A 129 14.16 12.56 6.55
N ILE A 130 12.85 12.61 6.35
CA ILE A 130 12.15 11.73 5.41
C ILE A 130 12.47 12.17 3.98
N SER A 131 12.92 11.25 3.13
CA SER A 131 13.22 11.48 1.71
C SER A 131 12.23 10.81 0.76
N PHE A 132 11.38 9.91 1.27
CA PHE A 132 10.33 9.24 0.50
C PHE A 132 9.17 8.84 1.41
N ILE A 133 7.96 8.89 0.87
CA ILE A 133 6.74 8.47 1.57
C ILE A 133 6.04 7.42 0.73
N CYS A 134 5.62 6.32 1.35
CA CYS A 134 4.61 5.44 0.79
C CYS A 134 3.37 5.45 1.70
N MET A 135 2.17 5.33 1.10
CA MET A 135 0.93 5.38 1.86
C MET A 135 -0.09 4.36 1.34
N ASP A 136 -0.54 3.48 2.24
CA ASP A 136 -1.61 2.50 2.02
C ASP A 136 -2.60 2.53 3.19
N VAL A 137 -3.57 3.44 3.18
CA VAL A 137 -4.54 3.62 4.26
C VAL A 137 -5.92 3.11 3.89
N SER A 138 -6.71 2.71 4.90
CA SER A 138 -8.09 2.25 4.76
C SER A 138 -9.01 3.03 5.68
N PHE A 139 -10.28 3.18 5.27
CA PHE A 139 -11.34 3.84 6.05
C PHE A 139 -11.11 5.33 6.34
N ILE A 140 -10.19 5.95 5.62
CA ILE A 140 -9.90 7.39 5.65
C ILE A 140 -9.59 7.84 4.24
N SER A 141 -9.98 9.07 3.89
CA SER A 141 -9.58 9.70 2.62
C SER A 141 -8.08 10.00 2.62
N CYS A 142 -7.38 9.59 1.55
CA CYS A 142 -5.98 9.93 1.37
C CYS A 142 -5.77 11.45 1.26
N ARG A 143 -6.74 12.21 0.74
CA ARG A 143 -6.70 13.67 0.66
C ARG A 143 -6.54 14.33 2.04
N THR A 144 -7.21 13.77 3.06
CA THR A 144 -7.06 14.26 4.44
C THR A 144 -5.61 14.13 4.93
N LEU A 145 -4.96 13.01 4.64
CA LEU A 145 -3.57 12.78 5.05
C LEU A 145 -2.58 13.55 4.18
N LEU A 146 -2.85 13.70 2.88
CA LEU A 146 -2.03 14.55 2.00
C LEU A 146 -1.92 15.98 2.53
N SER A 147 -3.02 16.55 3.04
CA SER A 147 -3.00 17.90 3.64
C SER A 147 -2.09 17.99 4.86
N VAL A 148 -2.09 16.97 5.72
CA VAL A 148 -1.20 16.91 6.90
C VAL A 148 0.26 16.71 6.46
N ILE A 149 0.50 15.79 5.53
CA ILE A 149 1.84 15.50 5.02
C ILE A 149 2.44 16.72 4.32
N ALA A 150 1.64 17.43 3.51
CA ALA A 150 2.09 18.65 2.83
C ALA A 150 2.57 19.75 3.79
N LYS A 151 1.93 19.84 4.95
CA LYS A 151 2.29 20.80 5.99
C LYS A 151 3.58 20.43 6.72
N GLU A 152 3.70 19.16 7.09
CA GLU A 152 4.77 18.69 7.97
C GLU A 152 6.02 18.21 7.21
N LEU A 153 5.82 17.65 6.00
CA LEU A 153 6.85 17.09 5.12
C LEU A 153 6.66 17.61 3.69
N PRO A 154 6.78 18.93 3.46
CA PRO A 154 6.43 19.56 2.20
C PRO A 154 7.27 19.01 1.05
N LYS A 155 6.62 18.80 -0.10
CA LYS A 155 7.24 18.40 -1.38
C LYS A 155 8.08 17.09 -1.33
N THR A 156 7.95 16.31 -0.26
CA THR A 156 8.61 15.00 -0.18
C THR A 156 8.04 14.09 -1.26
N GLU A 157 8.91 13.41 -2.01
CA GLU A 157 8.51 12.43 -3.01
C GLU A 157 7.68 11.31 -2.40
N ALA A 158 6.57 10.92 -3.04
CA ALA A 158 5.66 9.95 -2.45
C ALA A 158 5.00 9.02 -3.48
N VAL A 159 4.68 7.79 -3.05
CA VAL A 159 3.76 6.89 -3.75
C VAL A 159 2.57 6.60 -2.86
N ILE A 160 1.38 6.92 -3.36
CA ILE A 160 0.12 6.84 -2.63
C ILE A 160 -0.78 5.80 -3.29
N LEU A 161 -1.30 4.85 -2.52
CA LEU A 161 -2.35 3.95 -2.98
C LEU A 161 -3.72 4.61 -2.81
N ILE A 162 -4.32 4.99 -3.93
CA ILE A 162 -5.68 5.54 -3.98
C ILE A 162 -6.67 4.39 -3.97
N LYS A 163 -7.59 4.43 -3.02
CA LYS A 163 -8.69 3.48 -2.88
C LYS A 163 -10.02 4.20 -3.10
N PRO A 164 -10.56 4.22 -4.34
CA PRO A 164 -11.74 4.99 -4.66
C PRO A 164 -12.95 4.71 -3.76
N GLN A 165 -13.07 3.50 -3.23
CA GLN A 165 -14.14 3.13 -2.30
C GLN A 165 -14.09 3.89 -0.96
N PHE A 166 -12.94 4.45 -0.56
CA PHE A 166 -12.82 5.27 0.65
C PHE A 166 -12.86 6.78 0.38
N GLU A 167 -12.93 7.16 -0.91
CA GLU A 167 -12.99 8.56 -1.35
C GLU A 167 -14.39 8.97 -1.84
N ALA A 168 -15.15 8.03 -2.41
CA ALA A 168 -16.36 8.32 -3.18
C ALA A 168 -17.60 8.64 -2.35
N GLY A 169 -17.68 8.17 -1.10
CA GLY A 169 -18.90 8.17 -0.29
C GLY A 169 -19.62 6.83 -0.31
N ARG A 170 -20.31 6.52 0.80
CA ARG A 170 -20.95 5.21 1.01
C ARG A 170 -22.09 4.93 0.03
N GLU A 171 -22.78 5.96 -0.44
CA GLU A 171 -23.90 5.89 -1.37
C GLU A 171 -23.54 5.31 -2.74
N TYR A 172 -22.25 5.37 -3.12
CA TYR A 172 -21.73 4.81 -4.38
C TYR A 172 -21.28 3.37 -4.26
N LEU A 173 -21.30 2.79 -3.06
CA LEU A 173 -20.85 1.44 -2.81
C LEU A 173 -22.01 0.46 -2.81
N ASN A 174 -21.80 -0.73 -3.38
CA ASN A 174 -22.75 -1.81 -3.23
C ASN A 174 -22.74 -2.38 -1.80
N LYS A 175 -23.65 -3.34 -1.51
CA LYS A 175 -23.76 -4.00 -0.18
C LYS A 175 -22.49 -4.70 0.30
N HIS A 176 -21.53 -4.92 -0.58
CA HIS A 176 -20.22 -5.53 -0.28
C HIS A 176 -19.08 -4.49 -0.19
N GLY A 177 -19.39 -3.19 -0.20
CA GLY A 177 -18.37 -2.13 -0.15
C GLY A 177 -17.58 -1.97 -1.46
N ILE A 178 -18.11 -2.44 -2.60
CA ILE A 178 -17.43 -2.39 -3.89
C ILE A 178 -17.95 -1.22 -4.71
N LEU A 179 -17.04 -0.37 -5.20
CA LEU A 179 -17.29 0.71 -6.14
C LEU A 179 -17.11 0.19 -7.58
N LYS A 180 -18.21 0.19 -8.37
CA LYS A 180 -18.22 -0.29 -9.75
C LYS A 180 -18.37 0.81 -10.80
N ASP A 181 -18.94 1.96 -10.43
CA ASP A 181 -19.22 3.06 -11.35
C ASP A 181 -17.92 3.74 -11.81
N ASP A 182 -17.62 3.59 -13.10
CA ASP A 182 -16.44 4.16 -13.73
C ASP A 182 -16.40 5.68 -13.67
N ASN A 183 -17.54 6.36 -13.80
CA ASN A 183 -17.58 7.82 -13.75
C ASN A 183 -17.26 8.33 -12.34
N VAL A 184 -17.72 7.61 -11.31
CA VAL A 184 -17.39 7.94 -9.92
C VAL A 184 -15.90 7.71 -9.64
N ILE A 185 -15.32 6.62 -10.16
CA ILE A 185 -13.87 6.37 -10.03
C ILE A 185 -13.07 7.48 -10.71
N ILE A 186 -13.43 7.86 -11.94
CA ILE A 186 -12.77 8.95 -12.69
C ILE A 186 -12.85 10.26 -11.90
N ARG A 187 -14.03 10.58 -11.35
CA ARG A 187 -14.22 11.77 -10.50
C ARG A 187 -13.27 11.74 -9.31
N VAL A 188 -13.21 10.63 -8.59
CA VAL A 188 -12.32 10.47 -7.42
C VAL A 188 -10.85 10.66 -7.82
N LEU A 189 -10.39 10.02 -8.88
CA LEU A 189 -8.99 10.15 -9.33
C LEU A 189 -8.66 11.61 -9.67
N ARG A 190 -9.57 12.32 -10.34
CA ARG A 190 -9.40 13.73 -10.65
C ARG A 190 -9.31 14.58 -9.38
N GLU A 191 -10.24 14.41 -8.44
CA GLU A 191 -10.27 15.15 -7.17
C GLU A 191 -9.00 14.93 -6.34
N VAL A 192 -8.47 13.71 -6.32
CA VAL A 192 -7.20 13.40 -5.61
C VAL A 192 -6.02 14.06 -6.30
N CYS A 193 -5.94 14.03 -7.64
CA CYS A 193 -4.87 14.70 -8.38
C CYS A 193 -4.92 16.22 -8.22
N GLU A 194 -6.12 16.82 -8.26
CA GLU A 194 -6.33 18.26 -8.05
C GLU A 194 -5.91 18.67 -6.63
N GLU A 195 -6.27 17.89 -5.63
CA GLU A 195 -5.85 18.14 -4.24
C GLU A 195 -4.33 18.05 -4.08
N ALA A 196 -3.67 17.04 -4.66
CA ALA A 196 -2.21 16.93 -4.64
C ALA A 196 -1.55 18.17 -5.27
N ALA A 197 -2.08 18.63 -6.43
CA ALA A 197 -1.59 19.84 -7.10
C ALA A 197 -1.79 21.10 -6.25
N ARG A 198 -2.96 21.25 -5.61
CA ARG A 198 -3.27 22.37 -4.70
C ARG A 198 -2.30 22.42 -3.51
N LEU A 199 -1.84 21.25 -3.06
CA LEU A 199 -0.88 21.10 -1.95
C LEU A 199 0.59 21.26 -2.39
N GLY A 200 0.86 21.53 -3.67
CA GLY A 200 2.20 21.82 -4.19
C GLY A 200 2.97 20.61 -4.72
N TRP A 201 2.30 19.46 -4.91
CA TRP A 201 2.88 18.32 -5.61
C TRP A 201 2.48 18.28 -7.08
N SER A 202 3.37 17.74 -7.90
CA SER A 202 3.07 17.30 -9.25
C SER A 202 2.80 15.80 -9.27
N VAL A 203 1.73 15.37 -9.92
CA VAL A 203 1.48 13.97 -10.20
C VAL A 203 2.37 13.57 -11.38
N ARG A 204 3.40 12.76 -11.14
CA ARG A 204 4.36 12.30 -12.15
C ARG A 204 3.90 11.04 -12.86
N HIS A 205 3.34 10.10 -12.11
CA HIS A 205 2.75 8.87 -12.62
C HIS A 205 1.44 8.57 -11.90
N LEU A 206 0.50 8.03 -12.63
CA LEU A 206 -0.74 7.48 -12.11
C LEU A 206 -1.03 6.19 -12.87
N ARG A 207 -1.21 5.09 -12.16
CA ARG A 207 -1.41 3.77 -12.76
C ARG A 207 -2.39 2.94 -11.95
N ARG A 208 -3.11 2.04 -12.61
CA ARG A 208 -3.89 1.02 -11.92
C ARG A 208 -2.96 0.10 -11.13
N SER A 209 -3.37 -0.25 -9.92
CA SER A 209 -2.63 -1.22 -9.10
C SER A 209 -2.54 -2.58 -9.79
N PRO A 210 -1.36 -3.24 -9.79
CA PRO A 210 -1.21 -4.57 -10.39
C PRO A 210 -2.08 -5.64 -9.71
N LEU A 211 -2.47 -5.39 -8.46
CA LEU A 211 -3.38 -6.24 -7.71
C LEU A 211 -4.61 -5.46 -7.26
N PRO A 212 -5.82 -6.04 -7.40
CA PRO A 212 -7.03 -5.42 -6.87
C PRO A 212 -7.03 -5.42 -5.34
N GLY A 213 -7.88 -4.58 -4.76
CA GLY A 213 -8.20 -4.63 -3.34
C GLY A 213 -8.76 -5.98 -2.90
N ARG A 214 -8.82 -6.23 -1.58
CA ARG A 214 -9.27 -7.52 -1.01
C ARG A 214 -10.61 -7.98 -1.56
N ASP A 215 -11.57 -7.06 -1.72
CA ASP A 215 -12.93 -7.34 -2.13
C ASP A 215 -13.14 -7.16 -3.64
N GLY A 216 -12.05 -6.98 -4.41
CA GLY A 216 -12.08 -6.77 -5.86
C GLY A 216 -12.24 -5.31 -6.27
N ASN A 217 -12.14 -4.36 -5.35
CA ASN A 217 -12.10 -2.94 -5.69
C ASN A 217 -10.88 -2.61 -6.54
N ARG A 218 -11.07 -1.74 -7.54
CA ARG A 218 -9.98 -1.17 -8.32
C ARG A 218 -9.25 -0.12 -7.49
N GLU A 219 -7.94 -0.23 -7.43
CA GLU A 219 -7.06 0.68 -6.70
C GLU A 219 -6.00 1.24 -7.65
N PHE A 220 -5.42 2.40 -7.31
CA PHE A 220 -4.49 3.10 -8.18
C PHE A 220 -3.28 3.58 -7.39
N LEU A 221 -2.11 3.56 -8.02
CA LEU A 221 -0.88 4.08 -7.44
C LEU A 221 -0.55 5.41 -8.11
N MET A 222 -0.36 6.43 -7.29
CA MET A 222 -0.05 7.80 -7.68
C MET A 222 1.34 8.17 -7.17
N HIS A 223 2.22 8.57 -8.09
CA HIS A 223 3.56 9.08 -7.77
C HIS A 223 3.55 10.61 -7.74
N LEU A 224 3.97 11.18 -6.64
CA LEU A 224 4.01 12.60 -6.35
C LEU A 224 5.47 13.08 -6.26
N CYS A 225 5.76 14.22 -6.90
CA CYS A 225 7.07 14.90 -6.86
C CYS A 225 6.89 16.39 -6.58
N GLY A 226 7.87 17.01 -5.90
CA GLY A 226 7.76 18.41 -5.46
C GLY A 226 8.00 19.48 -6.51
N GLU A 227 8.62 19.16 -7.67
CA GLU A 227 9.11 20.20 -8.63
C GLU A 227 8.89 19.89 -10.12
N ASP A 228 8.21 18.78 -10.44
CA ASP A 228 7.96 18.40 -11.83
C ASP A 228 6.75 19.13 -12.43
N LYS A 229 6.71 19.20 -13.77
CA LYS A 229 5.54 19.71 -14.49
C LYS A 229 4.35 18.74 -14.31
N GLN A 230 3.21 19.30 -13.97
CA GLN A 230 1.94 18.56 -13.91
C GLN A 230 1.69 17.84 -15.25
N ARG A 231 1.36 16.55 -15.19
CA ARG A 231 0.95 15.75 -16.35
C ARG A 231 -0.56 15.73 -16.47
N THR A 232 -1.04 15.59 -17.69
CA THR A 232 -2.46 15.34 -17.96
C THR A 232 -2.67 13.83 -18.09
N TYR A 233 -3.74 13.32 -17.49
CA TYR A 233 -4.06 11.90 -17.50
C TYR A 233 -5.37 11.64 -18.23
N ASP A 234 -5.39 10.62 -19.07
CA ASP A 234 -6.63 10.02 -19.54
C ASP A 234 -7.13 9.01 -18.48
N PHE A 235 -7.94 9.52 -17.55
CA PHE A 235 -8.49 8.69 -16.46
C PHE A 235 -9.35 7.52 -16.97
N ARG A 236 -9.93 7.63 -18.18
CA ARG A 236 -10.72 6.55 -18.75
C ARG A 236 -9.85 5.42 -19.26
N ALA A 237 -8.70 5.74 -19.87
CA ALA A 237 -7.72 4.74 -20.29
C ALA A 237 -7.16 3.95 -19.10
N LEU A 238 -6.91 4.60 -17.95
CA LEU A 238 -6.44 3.93 -16.72
C LEU A 238 -7.38 2.82 -16.21
N LEU A 239 -8.69 2.93 -16.48
CA LEU A 239 -9.65 1.90 -16.08
C LEU A 239 -9.54 0.62 -16.93
N SER A 240 -9.01 0.75 -18.15
CA SER A 240 -8.85 -0.34 -19.11
C SER A 240 -7.48 -1.03 -19.00
N GLU A 241 -6.52 -0.48 -18.26
CA GLU A 241 -5.23 -1.11 -17.98
C GLU A 241 -5.44 -2.46 -17.26
N ARG A 242 -4.69 -3.48 -17.70
CA ARG A 242 -4.73 -4.83 -17.11
C ARG A 242 -3.62 -5.02 -16.10
#